data_a262f61663b6a3e110b7cd8ff094854d
#
_entry.id   a262f61663b6a3e110b7cd8ff094854d
#
_cell.length_a   1.000
_cell.length_b   1.000
_cell.length_c   1.000
_cell.angle_alpha   90.00
_cell.angle_beta   90.00
_cell.angle_gamma   90.00
#
_symmetry.space_group_name_H-M   'P 1'
#
loop_
_entity.id
_entity.type
_entity.pdbx_description
1 polymer ?
#
loop_
_entity_poly.entity_id
_entity_poly.type
_entity_poly.pdbx_seq_one_letter_code
_entity_poly.pdbx_strand_id
1 'polypeptide(L)'
;PVFPSSSSARRTVAAVCSIADVRALPMASAPPEAWEPTLEIDSMHDKRTQWWWLMAAWAVALVSTLGALFIGEVMGMTPCVLCWYQRIAMFPLALILGMAVFAEDRRGAVYALPFALAGLALAAYHSALIAGWVPQWWVPCGTGPSCSQQALVILGDIQIPWLSLAAFLAIAAALTIYLIRTRK
;
A
#
# COMPACT_ATOMS: atom_id res chain seq x y z
N PRO A 1 27.17 -30.66 34.02
CA PRO A 1 25.78 -30.27 34.06
C PRO A 1 24.94 -31.39 33.47
N VAL A 2 24.21 -31.97 34.40
CA VAL A 2 23.44 -33.21 34.27
C VAL A 2 22.10 -32.86 33.65
N PHE A 3 21.76 -33.48 32.51
CA PHE A 3 20.39 -33.48 31.98
C PHE A 3 19.57 -34.50 32.78
N PRO A 4 18.43 -34.14 33.34
CA PRO A 4 17.52 -35.14 33.87
C PRO A 4 16.77 -35.82 32.73
N SER A 5 16.89 -37.13 32.66
CA SER A 5 16.07 -38.02 31.85
C SER A 5 14.63 -37.97 32.38
N SER A 6 13.72 -37.43 31.60
CA SER A 6 12.29 -37.53 31.86
C SER A 6 11.73 -38.74 31.09
N SER A 7 11.79 -39.86 31.73
CA SER A 7 10.93 -41.01 31.43
C SER A 7 9.60 -40.78 32.16
N SER A 8 8.62 -40.20 31.50
CA SER A 8 7.23 -40.29 32.00
C SER A 8 6.24 -40.04 30.91
N ALA A 9 5.35 -40.99 30.86
CA ALA A 9 4.04 -40.94 30.22
C ALA A 9 3.89 -41.40 28.78
N ARG A 10 4.24 -42.67 28.51
CA ARG A 10 3.36 -43.46 27.66
C ARG A 10 2.13 -43.85 28.48
N ARG A 11 1.18 -42.98 28.60
CA ARG A 11 -0.21 -43.41 28.88
C ARG A 11 -0.90 -43.51 27.53
N THR A 12 -0.87 -44.69 27.03
CA THR A 12 -1.74 -45.20 25.99
C THR A 12 -3.17 -45.06 26.48
N VAL A 13 -3.87 -44.05 26.04
CA VAL A 13 -5.31 -44.00 26.17
C VAL A 13 -5.85 -44.84 25.02
N ALA A 14 -5.98 -46.13 25.27
CA ALA A 14 -6.84 -47.00 24.48
C ALA A 14 -8.26 -46.60 24.85
N ALA A 15 -8.79 -45.56 24.21
CA ALA A 15 -10.24 -45.37 24.14
C ALA A 15 -10.80 -46.41 23.19
N VAL A 16 -11.20 -47.52 23.76
CA VAL A 16 -12.08 -48.49 23.10
C VAL A 16 -13.37 -47.73 22.82
N CYS A 17 -13.51 -47.19 21.63
CA CYS A 17 -14.74 -46.67 21.12
C CYS A 17 -15.69 -47.87 20.94
N SER A 18 -16.59 -48.10 21.92
CA SER A 18 -17.59 -49.12 21.86
C SER A 18 -18.53 -48.79 20.70
N ILE A 19 -18.64 -49.72 19.76
CA ILE A 19 -19.51 -49.63 18.56
C ILE A 19 -21.00 -49.46 18.94
N ALA A 20 -21.34 -49.55 20.22
CA ALA A 20 -22.70 -49.39 20.74
C ALA A 20 -23.17 -47.93 20.81
N ASP A 21 -22.26 -46.93 20.85
CA ASP A 21 -22.63 -45.53 21.03
C ASP A 21 -22.97 -44.80 19.72
N VAL A 22 -22.76 -45.41 18.57
CA VAL A 22 -23.02 -44.77 17.26
C VAL A 22 -24.53 -44.69 16.92
N ARG A 23 -25.39 -45.36 17.69
CA ARG A 23 -26.85 -45.38 17.41
C ARG A 23 -27.68 -44.29 18.08
N ALA A 24 -27.09 -43.45 18.88
CA ALA A 24 -27.79 -42.41 19.64
C ALA A 24 -27.42 -40.97 19.30
N LEU A 25 -26.70 -40.74 18.20
CA LEU A 25 -26.58 -39.38 17.69
C LEU A 25 -27.93 -39.01 17.07
N PRO A 26 -28.67 -38.02 17.61
CA PRO A 26 -29.77 -37.46 16.87
C PRO A 26 -29.22 -37.03 15.51
N MET A 27 -29.74 -37.57 14.44
CA MET A 27 -29.62 -36.97 13.12
C MET A 27 -30.31 -35.60 13.24
N ALA A 28 -29.57 -34.61 13.84
CA ALA A 28 -29.88 -33.25 13.60
C ALA A 28 -29.80 -33.12 12.08
N SER A 29 -30.96 -33.06 11.46
CA SER A 29 -31.09 -32.63 10.09
C SER A 29 -30.44 -31.28 10.03
N ALA A 30 -29.13 -31.24 9.71
CA ALA A 30 -28.50 -30.03 9.29
C ALA A 30 -29.45 -29.48 8.22
N PRO A 31 -29.94 -28.25 8.35
CA PRO A 31 -30.69 -27.65 7.26
C PRO A 31 -29.83 -27.85 6.03
N PRO A 32 -30.41 -28.21 4.86
CA PRO A 32 -29.64 -28.26 3.66
C PRO A 32 -28.96 -26.90 3.60
N GLU A 33 -27.63 -26.88 3.77
CA GLU A 33 -26.86 -25.69 3.47
C GLU A 33 -27.18 -25.44 2.01
N ALA A 34 -28.17 -24.56 1.82
CA ALA A 34 -28.47 -24.04 0.52
C ALA A 34 -27.17 -23.33 0.13
N TRP A 35 -26.28 -24.07 -0.55
CA TRP A 35 -25.09 -23.46 -1.13
C TRP A 35 -25.61 -22.41 -2.09
N GLU A 36 -25.46 -21.17 -1.64
CA GLU A 36 -25.84 -20.00 -2.42
C GLU A 36 -24.62 -19.60 -3.26
N PRO A 37 -24.57 -20.03 -4.52
CA PRO A 37 -23.45 -19.67 -5.42
C PRO A 37 -23.32 -18.15 -5.61
N THR A 38 -24.40 -17.43 -5.37
CA THR A 38 -24.45 -15.96 -5.45
C THR A 38 -23.56 -15.28 -4.41
N LEU A 39 -23.52 -15.77 -3.17
CA LEU A 39 -22.67 -15.19 -2.11
C LEU A 39 -21.18 -15.42 -2.37
N GLU A 40 -20.83 -16.54 -2.98
CA GLU A 40 -19.45 -16.87 -3.31
C GLU A 40 -18.95 -16.04 -4.50
N ILE A 41 -19.79 -15.81 -5.50
CA ILE A 41 -19.48 -14.94 -6.65
C ILE A 41 -19.31 -13.50 -6.19
N ASP A 42 -20.16 -12.99 -5.32
CA ASP A 42 -20.07 -11.63 -4.79
C ASP A 42 -18.79 -11.44 -3.96
N SER A 43 -18.41 -12.42 -3.16
CA SER A 43 -17.17 -12.36 -2.37
C SER A 43 -15.91 -12.36 -3.24
N MET A 44 -15.90 -13.14 -4.31
CA MET A 44 -14.77 -13.15 -5.25
C MET A 44 -14.68 -11.86 -6.06
N HIS A 45 -15.80 -11.29 -6.45
CA HIS A 45 -15.83 -10.01 -7.16
C HIS A 45 -15.32 -8.87 -6.28
N ASP A 46 -15.68 -8.84 -4.99
CA ASP A 46 -15.22 -7.82 -4.05
C ASP A 46 -13.71 -7.93 -3.80
N LYS A 47 -13.16 -9.12 -3.57
CA LYS A 47 -11.71 -9.36 -3.43
C LYS A 47 -10.94 -8.92 -4.67
N ARG A 48 -11.43 -9.25 -5.85
CA ARG A 48 -10.83 -8.84 -7.13
C ARG A 48 -10.80 -7.33 -7.27
N THR A 49 -11.89 -6.65 -6.93
CA THR A 49 -11.98 -5.18 -6.99
C THR A 49 -11.02 -4.51 -6.00
N GLN A 50 -10.89 -5.06 -4.79
CA GLN A 50 -9.95 -4.57 -3.78
C GLN A 50 -8.50 -4.70 -4.26
N TRP A 51 -8.13 -5.82 -4.87
CA TRP A 51 -6.80 -6.04 -5.43
C TRP A 51 -6.44 -5.01 -6.52
N TRP A 52 -7.40 -4.65 -7.39
CA TRP A 52 -7.19 -3.64 -8.42
C TRP A 52 -6.82 -2.25 -7.86
N TRP A 53 -7.41 -1.86 -6.73
CA TRP A 53 -7.06 -0.58 -6.08
C TRP A 53 -5.62 -0.57 -5.57
N LEU A 54 -5.18 -1.67 -4.99
CA LEU A 54 -3.81 -1.81 -4.50
C LEU A 54 -2.81 -1.85 -5.67
N MET A 55 -3.13 -2.59 -6.73
CA MET A 55 -2.34 -2.64 -7.96
C MET A 55 -2.23 -1.26 -8.63
N ALA A 56 -3.32 -0.51 -8.71
CA ALA A 56 -3.32 0.83 -9.29
C ALA A 56 -2.43 1.78 -8.49
N ALA A 57 -2.52 1.75 -7.14
CA ALA A 57 -1.65 2.54 -6.28
C ALA A 57 -0.16 2.21 -6.51
N TRP A 58 0.17 0.92 -6.59
CA TRP A 58 1.53 0.47 -6.88
C TRP A 58 2.01 0.90 -8.26
N ALA A 59 1.19 0.73 -9.29
CA ALA A 59 1.55 1.11 -10.65
C ALA A 59 1.87 2.62 -10.76
N VAL A 60 1.05 3.48 -10.13
CA VAL A 60 1.31 4.93 -10.08
C VAL A 60 2.61 5.22 -9.34
N ALA A 61 2.87 4.58 -8.19
CA ALA A 61 4.09 4.77 -7.44
C ALA A 61 5.33 4.32 -8.23
N LEU A 62 5.24 3.17 -8.92
CA LEU A 62 6.32 2.63 -9.75
C LEU A 62 6.65 3.54 -10.93
N VAL A 63 5.63 3.97 -11.69
CA VAL A 63 5.80 4.87 -12.83
C VAL A 63 6.39 6.22 -12.37
N SER A 64 5.91 6.76 -11.26
CA SER A 64 6.44 8.01 -10.68
C SER A 64 7.90 7.87 -10.25
N THR A 65 8.26 6.73 -9.64
CA THR A 65 9.65 6.42 -9.22
C THR A 65 10.57 6.31 -10.44
N LEU A 66 10.17 5.55 -11.46
CA LEU A 66 10.94 5.38 -12.69
C LEU A 66 11.08 6.70 -13.44
N GLY A 67 10.01 7.50 -13.51
CA GLY A 67 10.05 8.83 -14.12
C GLY A 67 11.00 9.77 -13.39
N ALA A 68 10.98 9.76 -12.05
CA ALA A 68 11.89 10.58 -11.25
C ALA A 68 13.36 10.18 -11.44
N LEU A 69 13.65 8.87 -11.53
CA LEU A 69 15.00 8.35 -11.84
C LEU A 69 15.43 8.73 -13.25
N PHE A 70 14.55 8.56 -14.23
CA PHE A 70 14.84 8.92 -15.62
C PHE A 70 15.23 10.41 -15.75
N ILE A 71 14.45 11.30 -15.14
CA ILE A 71 14.72 12.75 -15.16
C ILE A 71 16.06 13.06 -14.47
N GLY A 72 16.35 12.44 -13.34
CA GLY A 72 17.59 12.70 -12.59
C GLY A 72 18.83 12.09 -13.23
N GLU A 73 18.78 10.80 -13.59
CA GLU A 73 19.97 10.04 -14.02
C GLU A 73 20.20 10.12 -15.53
N VAL A 74 19.12 10.05 -16.33
CA VAL A 74 19.26 10.04 -17.79
C VAL A 74 19.31 11.45 -18.36
N MET A 75 18.43 12.33 -17.88
CA MET A 75 18.42 13.73 -18.35
C MET A 75 19.43 14.62 -17.58
N GLY A 76 20.08 14.10 -16.52
CA GLY A 76 21.09 14.82 -15.76
C GLY A 76 20.58 16.04 -14.99
N MET A 77 19.28 16.09 -14.71
CA MET A 77 18.69 17.25 -14.04
C MET A 77 18.79 17.13 -12.53
N THR A 78 19.46 18.08 -11.90
CA THR A 78 19.60 18.12 -10.44
C THR A 78 18.26 18.47 -9.79
N PRO A 79 17.69 17.58 -8.96
CA PRO A 79 16.41 17.84 -8.30
C PRO A 79 16.58 18.92 -7.21
N CYS A 80 15.57 19.78 -7.05
CA CYS A 80 15.50 20.73 -5.94
C CYS A 80 15.29 20.00 -4.59
N VAL A 81 15.47 20.69 -3.48
CA VAL A 81 15.34 20.10 -2.13
C VAL A 81 13.96 19.47 -1.90
N LEU A 82 12.89 20.12 -2.31
CA LEU A 82 11.52 19.58 -2.17
C LEU A 82 11.30 18.32 -3.05
N CYS A 83 11.89 18.30 -4.25
CA CYS A 83 11.86 17.12 -5.10
C CYS A 83 12.60 15.93 -4.45
N TRP A 84 13.69 16.17 -3.73
CA TRP A 84 14.40 15.15 -2.97
C TRP A 84 13.53 14.57 -1.86
N TYR A 85 12.86 15.40 -1.06
CA TYR A 85 11.95 14.92 -0.01
C TYR A 85 10.79 14.10 -0.59
N GLN A 86 10.24 14.50 -1.73
CA GLN A 86 9.19 13.72 -2.41
C GLN A 86 9.72 12.36 -2.89
N ARG A 87 10.96 12.28 -3.40
CA ARG A 87 11.60 11.00 -3.76
C ARG A 87 11.82 10.11 -2.55
N ILE A 88 12.26 10.67 -1.40
CA ILE A 88 12.42 9.94 -0.14
C ILE A 88 11.09 9.32 0.32
N ALA A 89 9.96 9.95 0.08
CA ALA A 89 8.65 9.40 0.38
C ALA A 89 8.20 8.36 -0.67
N MET A 90 8.43 8.62 -1.97
CA MET A 90 7.94 7.81 -3.07
C MET A 90 8.68 6.48 -3.23
N PHE A 91 10.00 6.44 -3.05
CA PHE A 91 10.80 5.23 -3.28
C PHE A 91 10.45 4.09 -2.31
N PRO A 92 10.43 4.31 -0.97
CA PRO A 92 9.96 3.26 -0.07
C PRO A 92 8.48 2.94 -0.28
N LEU A 93 7.65 3.91 -0.65
CA LEU A 93 6.24 3.70 -0.96
C LEU A 93 6.07 2.70 -2.11
N ALA A 94 6.82 2.85 -3.21
CA ALA A 94 6.78 1.93 -4.35
C ALA A 94 7.20 0.50 -3.97
N LEU A 95 8.22 0.35 -3.11
CA LEU A 95 8.69 -0.95 -2.62
C LEU A 95 7.67 -1.62 -1.68
N ILE A 96 7.16 -0.86 -0.70
CA ILE A 96 6.17 -1.37 0.27
C ILE A 96 4.90 -1.81 -0.46
N LEU A 97 4.40 -1.00 -1.41
CA LEU A 97 3.23 -1.34 -2.20
C LEU A 97 3.48 -2.54 -3.11
N GLY A 98 4.68 -2.66 -3.71
CA GLY A 98 5.05 -3.85 -4.47
C GLY A 98 4.96 -5.12 -3.61
N MET A 99 5.59 -5.11 -2.45
CA MET A 99 5.49 -6.25 -1.51
C MET A 99 4.04 -6.53 -1.10
N ALA A 100 3.25 -5.51 -0.83
CA ALA A 100 1.84 -5.65 -0.45
C ALA A 100 0.98 -6.27 -1.56
N VAL A 101 1.23 -5.91 -2.83
CA VAL A 101 0.52 -6.45 -4.00
C VAL A 101 0.85 -7.93 -4.19
N PHE A 102 2.14 -8.30 -4.14
CA PHE A 102 2.57 -9.69 -4.36
C PHE A 102 2.25 -10.62 -3.18
N ALA A 103 2.25 -10.08 -1.95
CA ALA A 103 1.90 -10.85 -0.75
C ALA A 103 0.40 -10.82 -0.44
N GLU A 104 -0.40 -10.05 -1.17
CA GLU A 104 -1.82 -9.76 -0.89
C GLU A 104 -2.07 -9.32 0.56
N ASP A 105 -1.07 -8.62 1.17
CA ASP A 105 -1.11 -8.25 2.57
C ASP A 105 -1.65 -6.82 2.77
N ARG A 106 -2.76 -6.75 3.51
CA ARG A 106 -3.38 -5.49 3.91
C ARG A 106 -2.45 -4.62 4.79
N ARG A 107 -1.56 -5.23 5.57
CA ARG A 107 -0.63 -4.50 6.46
C ARG A 107 0.30 -3.61 5.66
N GLY A 108 0.77 -4.06 4.49
CA GLY A 108 1.59 -3.25 3.60
C GLY A 108 0.90 -1.95 3.18
N ALA A 109 -0.41 -1.99 2.89
CA ALA A 109 -1.18 -0.79 2.59
C ALA A 109 -1.30 0.18 3.79
N VAL A 110 -1.40 -0.36 5.02
CA VAL A 110 -1.42 0.46 6.25
C VAL A 110 -0.07 1.16 6.45
N TYR A 111 1.05 0.47 6.21
CA TYR A 111 2.39 1.06 6.32
C TYR A 111 2.70 2.04 5.18
N ALA A 112 2.14 1.83 4.01
CA ALA A 112 2.31 2.72 2.86
C ALA A 112 1.58 4.06 3.02
N LEU A 113 0.44 4.07 3.71
CA LEU A 113 -0.42 5.25 3.84
C LEU A 113 0.30 6.48 4.44
N PRO A 114 1.06 6.39 5.55
CA PRO A 114 1.77 7.55 6.09
C PRO A 114 2.81 8.14 5.10
N PHE A 115 3.49 7.30 4.31
CA PHE A 115 4.41 7.78 3.28
C PHE A 115 3.66 8.51 2.15
N ALA A 116 2.49 7.99 1.74
CA ALA A 116 1.65 8.63 0.75
C ALA A 116 1.14 9.99 1.23
N LEU A 117 0.72 10.10 2.50
CA LEU A 117 0.24 11.35 3.09
C LEU A 117 1.37 12.36 3.30
N ALA A 118 2.55 11.92 3.74
CA ALA A 118 3.72 12.79 3.87
C ALA A 118 4.15 13.33 2.50
N GLY A 119 4.23 12.46 1.49
CA GLY A 119 4.52 12.85 0.10
C GLY A 119 3.48 13.81 -0.47
N LEU A 120 2.19 13.57 -0.18
CA LEU A 120 1.08 14.46 -0.58
C LEU A 120 1.23 15.86 0.03
N ALA A 121 1.54 15.94 1.33
CA ALA A 121 1.75 17.21 2.02
C ALA A 121 2.94 17.99 1.42
N LEU A 122 4.06 17.31 1.14
CA LEU A 122 5.22 17.90 0.49
C LEU A 122 4.92 18.36 -0.94
N ALA A 123 4.16 17.58 -1.70
CA ALA A 123 3.77 17.92 -3.06
C ALA A 123 2.79 19.11 -3.09
N ALA A 124 1.83 19.15 -2.16
CA ALA A 124 0.90 20.26 -2.00
C ALA A 124 1.65 21.55 -1.65
N TYR A 125 2.59 21.47 -0.70
CA TYR A 125 3.43 22.61 -0.33
C TYR A 125 4.27 23.11 -1.54
N HIS A 126 4.88 22.19 -2.28
CA HIS A 126 5.67 22.53 -3.47
C HIS A 126 4.82 23.19 -4.56
N SER A 127 3.63 22.66 -4.82
CA SER A 127 2.69 23.24 -5.79
C SER A 127 2.19 24.62 -5.37
N ALA A 128 1.88 24.80 -4.08
CA ALA A 128 1.47 26.09 -3.53
C ALA A 128 2.59 27.15 -3.61
N LEU A 129 3.84 26.74 -3.46
CA LEU A 129 5.00 27.58 -3.59
C LEU A 129 5.19 28.10 -5.03
N ILE A 130 5.02 27.21 -6.03
CA ILE A 130 5.08 27.59 -7.45
C ILE A 130 3.89 28.44 -7.86
N ALA A 131 2.70 28.20 -7.28
CA ALA A 131 1.53 29.03 -7.48
C ALA A 131 1.64 30.44 -6.85
N GLY A 132 2.73 30.73 -6.11
CA GLY A 132 2.95 32.02 -5.47
C GLY A 132 2.12 32.24 -4.21
N TRP A 133 1.48 31.21 -3.67
CA TRP A 133 0.64 31.32 -2.44
C TRP A 133 1.47 31.37 -1.16
N VAL A 134 2.76 30.94 -1.24
CA VAL A 134 3.68 30.90 -0.10
C VAL A 134 4.71 32.01 -0.24
N PRO A 135 4.95 32.82 0.81
CA PRO A 135 5.95 33.87 0.81
C PRO A 135 7.37 33.31 0.59
N GLN A 136 8.21 34.04 -0.18
CA GLN A 136 9.55 33.63 -0.59
C GLN A 136 10.50 33.31 0.59
N TRP A 137 10.27 33.91 1.76
CA TRP A 137 11.09 33.70 2.95
C TRP A 137 10.82 32.39 3.69
N TRP A 138 9.78 31.62 3.29
CA TRP A 138 9.47 30.28 3.77
C TRP A 138 10.03 29.19 2.86
N VAL A 139 10.74 29.56 1.82
CA VAL A 139 11.28 28.61 0.85
C VAL A 139 12.50 27.90 1.44
N PRO A 140 12.47 26.58 1.72
CA PRO A 140 13.60 25.85 2.29
C PRO A 140 14.63 25.51 1.21
N CYS A 141 14.93 26.46 0.33
CA CYS A 141 15.91 26.30 -0.73
C CYS A 141 17.29 26.76 -0.22
N GLY A 142 18.15 25.77 0.06
CA GLY A 142 19.56 26.01 0.30
C GLY A 142 20.29 26.52 -0.94
N THR A 143 21.60 26.30 -1.02
CA THR A 143 22.50 26.74 -2.12
C THR A 143 22.25 26.00 -3.47
N GLY A 144 21.18 25.21 -3.61
CA GLY A 144 20.82 24.50 -4.82
C GLY A 144 19.89 25.28 -5.77
N PRO A 145 19.49 24.69 -6.91
CA PRO A 145 18.58 25.31 -7.85
C PRO A 145 17.24 25.65 -7.16
N SER A 146 16.75 26.87 -7.39
CA SER A 146 15.53 27.35 -6.74
C SER A 146 14.32 26.48 -7.14
N CYS A 147 13.47 26.12 -6.16
CA CYS A 147 12.29 25.30 -6.38
C CYS A 147 11.30 25.92 -7.37
N SER A 148 11.32 27.24 -7.54
CA SER A 148 10.49 27.99 -8.49
C SER A 148 11.06 28.02 -9.91
N GLN A 149 12.39 27.84 -10.10
CA GLN A 149 13.04 27.90 -11.42
C GLN A 149 13.09 26.54 -12.13
N GLN A 150 12.88 25.44 -11.43
CA GLN A 150 12.84 24.09 -12.00
C GLN A 150 11.43 23.67 -12.48
N ALA A 151 10.65 24.61 -12.97
CA ALA A 151 9.41 24.30 -13.68
C ALA A 151 9.76 23.69 -15.05
N LEU A 152 10.18 22.41 -15.05
CA LEU A 152 10.24 21.63 -16.27
C LEU A 152 8.82 21.46 -16.80
N VAL A 153 8.57 22.11 -17.91
CA VAL A 153 7.31 21.98 -18.61
C VAL A 153 7.38 20.71 -19.46
N ILE A 154 6.77 19.63 -18.97
CA ILE A 154 6.59 18.41 -19.75
C ILE A 154 5.23 18.54 -20.44
N LEU A 155 5.16 18.26 -21.74
CA LEU A 155 3.94 18.34 -22.54
C LEU A 155 3.30 19.75 -22.65
N GLY A 156 4.12 20.78 -22.84
CA GLY A 156 3.66 22.11 -23.29
C GLY A 156 3.20 23.07 -22.21
N ASP A 157 2.72 22.64 -21.04
CA ASP A 157 2.31 23.57 -19.97
C ASP A 157 2.21 22.94 -18.55
N ILE A 158 2.42 21.63 -18.43
CA ILE A 158 2.26 20.94 -17.15
C ILE A 158 3.59 20.90 -16.39
N GLN A 159 3.64 21.56 -15.25
CA GLN A 159 4.81 21.58 -14.38
C GLN A 159 4.90 20.29 -13.54
N ILE A 160 6.11 19.74 -13.34
CA ILE A 160 6.38 18.50 -12.59
C ILE A 160 5.72 18.47 -11.20
N PRO A 161 5.70 19.55 -10.37
CA PRO A 161 5.06 19.52 -9.07
C PRO A 161 3.56 19.19 -9.08
N TRP A 162 2.83 19.61 -10.11
CA TRP A 162 1.42 19.26 -10.26
C TRP A 162 1.21 17.77 -10.58
N LEU A 163 2.10 17.18 -11.38
CA LEU A 163 2.09 15.73 -11.65
C LEU A 163 2.39 14.93 -10.37
N SER A 164 3.35 15.40 -9.59
CA SER A 164 3.71 14.81 -8.30
C SER A 164 2.52 14.88 -7.31
N LEU A 165 1.84 16.02 -7.23
CA LEU A 165 0.65 16.20 -6.41
C LEU A 165 -0.46 15.24 -6.82
N ALA A 166 -0.74 15.14 -8.13
CA ALA A 166 -1.75 14.23 -8.67
C ALA A 166 -1.42 12.76 -8.37
N ALA A 167 -0.14 12.36 -8.51
CA ALA A 167 0.31 11.00 -8.22
C ALA A 167 0.12 10.63 -6.74
N PHE A 168 0.57 11.47 -5.81
CA PHE A 168 0.40 11.21 -4.37
C PHE A 168 -1.08 11.23 -3.96
N LEU A 169 -1.89 12.11 -4.54
CA LEU A 169 -3.34 12.15 -4.30
C LEU A 169 -4.01 10.87 -4.78
N ALA A 170 -3.68 10.39 -5.98
CA ALA A 170 -4.21 9.16 -6.54
C ALA A 170 -3.85 7.94 -5.67
N ILE A 171 -2.58 7.85 -5.23
CA ILE A 171 -2.11 6.77 -4.35
C ILE A 171 -2.82 6.82 -3.00
N ALA A 172 -2.90 7.99 -2.36
CA ALA A 172 -3.55 8.15 -1.06
C ALA A 172 -5.05 7.80 -1.15
N ALA A 173 -5.74 8.25 -2.20
CA ALA A 173 -7.14 7.90 -2.45
C ALA A 173 -7.35 6.41 -2.67
N ALA A 174 -6.52 5.78 -3.53
CA ALA A 174 -6.61 4.34 -3.80
C ALA A 174 -6.37 3.50 -2.54
N LEU A 175 -5.36 3.85 -1.73
CA LEU A 175 -5.07 3.18 -0.45
C LEU A 175 -6.21 3.35 0.55
N THR A 176 -6.78 4.55 0.65
CA THR A 176 -7.89 4.83 1.56
C THR A 176 -9.12 4.01 1.17
N ILE A 177 -9.47 3.98 -0.12
CA ILE A 177 -10.58 3.17 -0.65
C ILE A 177 -10.33 1.67 -0.38
N TYR A 178 -9.12 1.18 -0.65
CA TYR A 178 -8.73 -0.20 -0.37
C TYR A 178 -8.90 -0.54 1.11
N LEU A 179 -8.38 0.30 2.02
CA LEU A 179 -8.44 0.07 3.47
C LEU A 179 -9.86 0.14 4.04
N ILE A 180 -10.72 1.01 3.49
CA ILE A 180 -12.14 1.09 3.89
C ILE A 180 -12.87 -0.17 3.46
N ARG A 181 -12.67 -0.64 2.23
CA ARG A 181 -13.32 -1.85 1.71
C ARG A 181 -12.86 -3.13 2.40
N THR A 182 -11.59 -3.21 2.78
CA THR A 182 -11.01 -4.37 3.49
C THR A 182 -11.28 -4.39 5.00
N ARG A 183 -11.91 -3.36 5.56
CA ARG A 183 -12.34 -3.33 6.98
C ARG A 183 -13.65 -4.10 7.23
N LYS A 184 -14.42 -4.38 6.18
CA LYS A 184 -15.65 -5.16 6.26
C LYS A 184 -15.34 -6.65 6.21
#